data_d7b437dc67ad4b154877824a3aa3dc5c
#
_entry.id   d7b437dc67ad4b154877824a3aa3dc5c
#
_cell.length_a   1.000
_cell.length_b   1.000
_cell.length_c   1.000
_cell.angle_alpha   90.00
_cell.angle_beta   90.00
_cell.angle_gamma   90.00
#
_symmetry.space_group_name_H-M   'P 1'
#
loop_
_entity.id
_entity.type
_entity.pdbx_description
1 polymer ?
#
loop_
_entity_poly.entity_id
_entity_poly.type
_entity_poly.pdbx_seq_one_letter_code
_entity_poly.pdbx_strand_id
1 'polypeptide(L)' 'MTIDEFKKNIAPHMNKGYVAMDNDCIYFWYNTKPMIDIEKEEWDYDDTCSNLSDMFNIEPVKDWTKSLIEVGV' A
#
# COMPACT_ATOMS: atom_id res chain seq x y z
N MET A 1 -13.38 -2.34 2.99
CA MET A 1 -13.21 -1.07 3.74
C MET A 1 -12.61 0.00 2.84
N THR A 2 -12.84 1.25 3.16
CA THR A 2 -12.17 2.36 2.46
C THR A 2 -10.73 2.49 2.94
N ILE A 3 -9.91 3.21 2.16
CA ILE A 3 -8.53 3.49 2.59
C ILE A 3 -8.50 4.34 3.87
N ASP A 4 -9.47 5.22 4.06
CA ASP A 4 -9.55 6.03 5.28
C ASP A 4 -9.86 5.18 6.51
N GLU A 5 -10.74 4.20 6.38
CA GLU A 5 -11.02 3.22 7.45
C GLU A 5 -9.78 2.39 7.76
N PHE A 6 -9.05 1.96 6.73
CA PHE A 6 -7.80 1.24 6.89
C PHE A 6 -6.76 2.08 7.66
N LYS A 7 -6.56 3.33 7.26
CA LYS A 7 -5.64 4.26 7.92
C LYS A 7 -5.96 4.46 9.40
N LYS A 8 -7.25 4.54 9.72
CA LYS A 8 -7.70 4.81 11.09
C LYS A 8 -7.61 3.60 11.98
N ASN A 9 -8.03 2.44 11.48
CA ASN A 9 -8.30 1.26 12.31
C ASN A 9 -7.22 0.19 12.24
N ILE A 10 -6.47 0.08 11.16
CA ILE A 10 -5.53 -1.00 10.92
C ILE A 10 -4.09 -0.50 10.83
N ALA A 11 -3.84 0.52 10.03
CA ALA A 11 -2.48 1.01 9.78
C ALA A 11 -1.67 1.33 11.03
N PRO A 12 -2.23 1.96 12.09
CA PRO A 12 -1.45 2.24 13.31
C PRO A 12 -0.96 1.01 14.04
N HIS A 13 -1.58 -0.15 13.82
CA HIS A 13 -1.25 -1.40 14.49
C HIS A 13 -0.39 -2.33 13.66
N MET A 14 -0.05 -1.94 12.45
CA MET A 14 0.82 -2.73 11.57
C MET A 14 2.29 -2.56 11.96
N ASN A 15 3.12 -3.48 11.47
CA ASN A 15 4.57 -3.29 11.51
C ASN A 15 4.93 -2.02 10.74
N LYS A 16 5.90 -1.29 11.25
CA LYS A 16 6.36 -0.05 10.64
C LYS A 16 6.80 -0.29 9.20
N GLY A 17 6.25 0.49 8.30
CA GLY A 17 6.55 0.38 6.87
C GLY A 17 5.64 1.27 6.05
N TYR A 18 5.33 0.82 4.84
CA TYR A 18 4.56 1.58 3.87
C TYR A 18 3.55 0.68 3.18
N VAL A 19 2.44 1.27 2.74
CA VAL A 19 1.42 0.58 1.96
C VAL A 19 1.11 1.40 0.72
N ALA A 20 1.00 0.74 -0.42
CA ALA A 20 0.63 1.40 -1.67
C ALA A 20 -0.14 0.42 -2.56
N MET A 21 -0.94 0.98 -3.46
CA MET A 21 -1.72 0.22 -4.43
C MET A 21 -1.12 0.39 -5.82
N ASP A 22 -0.91 -0.71 -6.53
CA ASP A 22 -0.51 -0.70 -7.93
C ASP A 22 -1.72 -0.38 -8.83
N ASN A 23 -1.47 -0.14 -10.11
CA ASN A 23 -2.53 0.20 -11.06
C ASN A 23 -3.59 -0.90 -11.21
N ASP A 24 -3.25 -2.14 -10.88
CA ASP A 24 -4.18 -3.28 -10.88
C ASP A 24 -5.05 -3.38 -9.63
N CYS A 25 -5.03 -2.36 -8.77
CA CYS A 25 -5.82 -2.27 -7.55
C CYS A 25 -5.39 -3.23 -6.43
N ILE A 26 -4.21 -3.82 -6.54
CA ILE A 26 -3.66 -4.70 -5.49
C ILE A 26 -2.78 -3.89 -4.54
N TYR A 27 -3.05 -3.99 -3.24
CA TYR A 27 -2.28 -3.32 -2.20
C TYR A 27 -1.14 -4.21 -1.69
N PHE A 28 0.03 -3.59 -1.48
CA PHE A 28 1.20 -4.24 -0.89
C PHE A 28 1.73 -3.46 0.30
N TRP A 29 2.25 -4.19 1.28
CA TRP A 29 3.05 -3.62 2.36
C TRP A 29 4.53 -3.73 1.99
N TYR A 30 5.30 -2.68 2.30
CA TYR A 30 6.74 -2.62 2.04
C TYR A 30 7.45 -2.22 3.32
N ASN A 31 8.59 -2.86 3.62
CA ASN A 31 9.38 -2.49 4.79
C ASN A 31 10.21 -1.22 4.56
N THR A 32 10.54 -0.90 3.31
CA THR A 32 11.20 0.36 2.93
C THR A 32 10.32 1.12 1.95
N LYS A 33 10.53 2.43 1.85
CA LYS A 33 9.69 3.29 1.01
C LYS A 33 9.80 2.90 -0.46
N PRO A 34 8.70 2.48 -1.11
CA PRO A 34 8.73 2.14 -2.53
C PRO A 34 8.75 3.39 -3.41
N MET A 35 9.11 3.23 -4.67
CA MET A 35 9.15 4.29 -5.66
C MET A 35 8.24 3.95 -6.83
N ILE A 36 7.68 4.99 -7.47
CA ILE A 36 6.79 4.80 -8.61
C ILE A 36 7.58 4.36 -9.84
N ASP A 37 7.12 3.30 -10.48
CA ASP A 37 7.57 2.88 -11.81
C ASP A 37 6.41 3.08 -12.79
N ILE A 38 6.42 4.20 -13.49
CA ILE A 38 5.33 4.58 -14.40
C ILE A 38 5.23 3.63 -15.60
N GLU A 39 6.34 3.14 -16.09
CA GLU A 39 6.34 2.23 -17.25
C GLU A 39 5.64 0.91 -16.94
N LYS A 40 5.90 0.36 -15.76
CA LYS A 40 5.27 -0.88 -15.29
C LYS A 40 3.93 -0.66 -14.61
N GLU A 41 3.58 0.60 -14.34
CA GLU A 41 2.35 0.97 -13.61
C GLU A 41 2.25 0.30 -12.24
N GLU A 42 3.39 0.28 -11.52
CA GLU A 42 3.48 -0.35 -10.20
C GLU A 42 4.46 0.40 -9.30
N TRP A 43 4.44 0.07 -8.02
CA TRP A 43 5.43 0.55 -7.05
C TRP A 43 6.61 -0.40 -7.03
N ASP A 44 7.81 0.14 -7.25
CA ASP A 44 9.06 -0.61 -7.20
C ASP A 44 9.64 -0.59 -5.78
N TYR A 45 10.27 -1.69 -5.36
CA TYR A 45 10.78 -1.82 -4.00
C TYR A 45 12.12 -2.54 -4.00
N ASP A 46 12.95 -2.28 -2.95
CA ASP A 46 14.32 -2.80 -2.88
C ASP A 46 14.46 -4.03 -1.98
N ASP A 47 13.55 -4.26 -1.05
CA ASP A 47 13.72 -5.29 -0.02
C ASP A 47 12.52 -6.25 0.00
N THR A 48 11.57 -6.02 0.89
CA THR A 48 10.47 -6.96 1.13
C THR A 48 9.13 -6.32 0.85
N CYS A 49 8.24 -7.07 0.21
CA CYS A 49 6.83 -6.69 0.08
C CYS A 49 5.93 -7.86 0.44
N SER A 50 4.72 -7.55 0.90
CA SER A 50 3.69 -8.53 1.21
C SER A 50 2.36 -8.09 0.62
N ASN A 51 1.65 -9.02 -0.01
CA ASN A 51 0.35 -8.74 -0.61
C ASN A 51 -0.70 -8.58 0.50
N LEU A 52 -1.24 -7.36 0.65
CA LEU A 52 -2.27 -7.07 1.64
C LEU A 52 -3.68 -7.41 1.14
N SER A 53 -3.88 -7.47 -0.16
CA SER A 53 -5.21 -7.74 -0.71
C SER A 53 -5.67 -9.16 -0.42
N ASP A 54 -4.76 -10.06 -0.04
CA ASP A 54 -5.10 -11.39 0.43
C ASP A 54 -5.63 -11.38 1.88
N MET A 55 -5.32 -10.33 2.65
CA MET A 55 -5.67 -10.22 4.07
C MET A 55 -6.79 -9.23 4.34
N PHE A 56 -6.84 -8.15 3.59
CA PHE A 56 -7.78 -7.05 3.79
C PHE A 56 -8.46 -6.67 2.48
N ASN A 57 -9.77 -6.49 2.54
CA ASN A 57 -10.53 -6.01 1.40
C ASN A 57 -10.57 -4.47 1.44
N ILE A 58 -9.54 -3.84 0.87
CA ILE A 58 -9.43 -2.38 0.81
C ILE A 58 -9.92 -1.92 -0.55
N GLU A 59 -10.88 -0.99 -0.57
CA GLU A 59 -11.41 -0.46 -1.82
C GLU A 59 -10.32 0.29 -2.60
N PRO A 60 -10.28 0.16 -3.94
CA PRO A 60 -9.31 0.88 -4.75
C PRO A 60 -9.43 2.39 -4.57
N VAL A 61 -8.30 3.09 -4.60
CA VAL A 61 -8.27 4.55 -4.70
C VAL A 61 -8.27 4.95 -6.17
N LYS A 62 -8.66 6.18 -6.44
CA LYS A 62 -8.83 6.67 -7.80
C LYS A 62 -7.50 6.80 -8.56
N ASP A 63 -6.45 7.24 -7.87
CA ASP A 63 -5.13 7.47 -8.45
C ASP A 63 -4.10 6.66 -7.67
N TRP A 64 -3.64 5.56 -8.27
CA TRP A 64 -2.70 4.65 -7.64
C TRP A 64 -1.36 5.32 -7.30
N THR A 65 -0.94 6.33 -8.08
CA THR A 65 0.33 7.03 -7.84
C THR A 65 0.30 7.87 -6.56
N LYS A 66 -0.88 8.12 -6.02
CA LYS A 66 -1.09 8.85 -4.77
C LYS A 66 -1.51 7.95 -3.61
N SER A 67 -1.42 6.64 -3.79
CA SER A 67 -1.89 5.67 -2.80
C SER A 67 -0.92 5.43 -1.65
N LEU A 68 0.33 5.87 -1.75
CA LEU A 68 1.35 5.59 -0.74
C LEU A 68 0.99 6.19 0.62
N ILE A 69 1.03 5.36 1.64
CA ILE A 69 0.85 5.78 3.03
C ILE A 69 1.92 5.13 3.90
N GLU A 70 2.25 5.78 5.01
CA GLU A 70 3.12 5.22 6.04
C GLU A 70 2.26 4.52 7.09
N VAL A 71 2.70 3.34 7.55
CA VAL A 71 1.98 2.53 8.54
C VAL A 71 2.86 2.21 9.73
N GLY A 72 2.24 1.82 10.84
CA GLY A 72 2.99 1.46 12.06
C GLY A 72 3.61 2.66 12.77
N VAL A 73 3.03 3.83 12.63
CA VAL A 73 3.51 5.07 13.24
C VAL A 73 2.51 5.63 14.22
#